data_86a50831c7376a8de93ee2ba0451e0ee
#
_entry.id   86a50831c7376a8de93ee2ba0451e0ee
#
_cell.length_a   1.000
_cell.length_b   1.000
_cell.length_c   1.000
_cell.angle_alpha   90.00
_cell.angle_beta   90.00
_cell.angle_gamma   90.00
#
_symmetry.space_group_name_H-M   'P 1'
#
loop_
_entity.id
_entity.type
_entity.pdbx_description
1 polymer ?
#
loop_
_entity_poly.entity_id
_entity_poly.type
_entity_poly.pdbx_seq_one_letter_code
_entity_poly.pdbx_strand_id
1 'polypeptide(L)'
;MVLEEEKDFICRLKNRDNEAYIRLYDLYFSRLYRLAVHLVYGEEEAKDIVQQLFVDLFEKPVRLEGVRHLGAWLCMAVRNRCLNYLYVQDIEDKRKMLYLEAINEADAPEWLADEEL
;
A
#
# COMPACT_ATOMS: atom_id res chain seq x y z
N MET A 1 1.56 29.35 -10.96
CA MET A 1 0.53 29.58 -9.98
C MET A 1 0.21 28.31 -9.23
N VAL A 2 -0.40 27.35 -9.87
CA VAL A 2 -0.65 26.04 -9.23
C VAL A 2 0.66 25.42 -8.76
N LEU A 3 1.73 25.58 -9.52
CA LEU A 3 3.05 25.03 -9.17
C LEU A 3 3.65 25.64 -7.91
N GLU A 4 3.42 26.93 -7.66
CA GLU A 4 3.93 27.57 -6.45
C GLU A 4 3.14 27.17 -5.21
N GLU A 5 1.82 27.07 -5.35
CA GLU A 5 0.97 26.59 -4.27
C GLU A 5 1.31 25.15 -3.91
N GLU A 6 1.56 24.33 -4.92
CA GLU A 6 1.94 22.94 -4.71
C GLU A 6 3.31 22.84 -4.04
N LYS A 7 4.28 23.65 -4.46
CA LYS A 7 5.60 23.71 -3.83
C LYS A 7 5.50 24.09 -2.36
N ASP A 8 4.69 25.10 -2.06
CA ASP A 8 4.50 25.55 -0.70
C ASP A 8 3.86 24.44 0.15
N PHE A 9 2.86 23.78 -0.39
CA PHE A 9 2.18 22.68 0.28
C PHE A 9 3.15 21.53 0.58
N ILE A 10 3.96 21.14 -0.41
CA ILE A 10 4.97 20.08 -0.23
C ILE A 10 5.98 20.50 0.83
N CYS A 11 6.40 21.76 0.82
CA CYS A 11 7.33 22.29 1.83
C CYS A 11 6.74 22.18 3.23
N ARG A 12 5.47 22.50 3.39
CA ARG A 12 4.77 22.37 4.67
C ARG A 12 4.68 20.92 5.13
N LEU A 13 4.43 20.00 4.19
CA LEU A 13 4.44 18.58 4.51
C LEU A 13 5.81 18.09 4.95
N LYS A 14 6.86 18.56 4.29
CA LYS A 14 8.24 18.22 4.68
C LYS A 14 8.60 18.74 6.07
N ASN A 15 7.98 19.82 6.49
CA ASN A 15 8.16 20.39 7.83
C ASN A 15 7.22 19.80 8.88
N ARG A 16 6.49 18.76 8.54
CA ARG A 16 5.53 18.08 9.41
C ARG A 16 4.45 19.00 9.96
N ASP A 17 3.96 19.92 9.13
CA ASP A 17 2.82 20.76 9.47
C ASP A 17 1.57 19.89 9.57
N ASN A 18 0.99 19.78 10.75
CA ASN A 18 -0.18 18.94 10.98
C ASN A 18 -1.37 19.35 10.13
N GLU A 19 -1.63 20.64 9.98
CA GLU A 19 -2.73 21.11 9.14
C GLU A 19 -2.54 20.70 7.68
N ALA A 20 -1.29 20.73 7.20
CA ALA A 20 -0.98 20.30 5.85
C ALA A 20 -1.27 18.81 5.66
N TYR A 21 -0.97 17.97 6.64
CA TYR A 21 -1.26 16.53 6.57
C TYR A 21 -2.75 16.24 6.63
N ILE A 22 -3.50 16.97 7.44
CA ILE A 22 -4.95 16.83 7.48
C ILE A 22 -5.54 17.18 6.12
N ARG A 23 -5.07 18.28 5.53
CA ARG A 23 -5.51 18.69 4.20
C ARG A 23 -5.12 17.68 3.12
N LEU A 24 -3.93 17.11 3.21
CA LEU A 24 -3.46 16.08 2.30
C LEU A 24 -4.40 14.88 2.31
N TYR A 25 -4.76 14.41 3.50
CA TYR A 25 -5.69 13.32 3.68
C TYR A 25 -7.05 13.65 3.05
N ASP A 26 -7.60 14.82 3.37
CA ASP A 26 -8.91 15.23 2.87
C ASP A 26 -8.94 15.37 1.34
N LEU A 27 -7.86 15.84 0.75
CA LEU A 27 -7.78 16.05 -0.69
C LEU A 27 -7.60 14.76 -1.48
N TYR A 28 -6.86 13.81 -0.95
CA TYR A 28 -6.38 12.69 -1.74
C TYR A 28 -6.87 11.32 -1.30
N PHE A 29 -7.32 11.16 -0.05
CA PHE A 29 -7.65 9.81 0.45
C PHE A 29 -8.66 9.08 -0.44
N SER A 30 -9.79 9.71 -0.76
CA SER A 30 -10.85 9.05 -1.54
C SER A 30 -10.36 8.61 -2.91
N ARG A 31 -9.57 9.46 -3.56
CA ARG A 31 -9.04 9.16 -4.88
C ARG A 31 -8.06 8.00 -4.84
N LEU A 32 -7.14 8.03 -3.88
CA LEU A 32 -6.14 6.98 -3.71
C LEU A 32 -6.79 5.67 -3.28
N TYR A 33 -7.79 5.74 -2.42
CA TYR A 33 -8.54 4.58 -1.99
C TYR A 33 -9.24 3.90 -3.16
N ARG A 34 -9.91 4.66 -4.04
CA ARG A 34 -10.54 4.09 -5.23
C ARG A 34 -9.55 3.42 -6.14
N LEU A 35 -8.38 4.02 -6.34
CA LEU A 35 -7.30 3.42 -7.12
C LEU A 35 -6.87 2.10 -6.50
N ALA A 36 -6.65 2.08 -5.20
CA ALA A 36 -6.21 0.88 -4.49
C ALA A 36 -7.26 -0.23 -4.56
N VAL A 37 -8.56 0.09 -4.38
CA VAL A 37 -9.64 -0.89 -4.48
C VAL A 37 -9.65 -1.55 -5.86
N HIS A 38 -9.46 -0.76 -6.91
CA HIS A 38 -9.41 -1.29 -8.28
C HIS A 38 -8.25 -2.26 -8.48
N LEU A 39 -7.13 -2.02 -7.81
CA LEU A 39 -5.95 -2.85 -7.99
C LEU A 39 -5.94 -4.10 -7.12
N VAL A 40 -6.37 -4.00 -5.86
CA VAL A 40 -6.27 -5.15 -4.93
C VAL A 40 -7.60 -5.87 -4.69
N TYR A 41 -8.71 -5.31 -5.16
CA TYR A 41 -10.06 -5.88 -5.03
C TYR A 41 -10.53 -6.10 -3.59
N GLY A 42 -9.84 -5.53 -2.61
CA GLY A 42 -10.22 -5.64 -1.21
C GLY A 42 -10.37 -4.26 -0.60
N GLU A 43 -11.50 -3.97 0.04
CA GLU A 43 -11.75 -2.66 0.65
C GLU A 43 -10.86 -2.43 1.86
N GLU A 44 -10.73 -3.42 2.73
CA GLU A 44 -9.90 -3.29 3.93
C GLU A 44 -8.41 -3.19 3.58
N GLU A 45 -7.95 -4.03 2.66
CA GLU A 45 -6.57 -4.02 2.20
C GLU A 45 -6.22 -2.70 1.51
N ALA A 46 -7.14 -2.19 0.68
CA ALA A 46 -6.95 -0.92 0.01
C ALA A 46 -6.85 0.23 1.01
N LYS A 47 -7.72 0.25 2.00
CA LYS A 47 -7.72 1.25 3.06
C LYS A 47 -6.41 1.24 3.83
N ASP A 48 -5.96 0.05 4.22
CA ASP A 48 -4.71 -0.12 4.98
C ASP A 48 -3.51 0.37 4.18
N ILE A 49 -3.46 0.06 2.88
CA ILE A 49 -2.37 0.49 2.02
C ILE A 49 -2.29 2.02 1.95
N VAL A 50 -3.44 2.67 1.74
CA VAL A 50 -3.47 4.13 1.62
C VAL A 50 -3.16 4.80 2.96
N GLN A 51 -3.73 4.30 4.05
CA GLN A 51 -3.45 4.84 5.38
C GLN A 51 -1.98 4.70 5.74
N GLN A 52 -1.39 3.56 5.44
CA GLN A 52 0.03 3.33 5.73
C GLN A 52 0.92 4.27 4.93
N LEU A 53 0.54 4.59 3.70
CA LEU A 53 1.28 5.57 2.92
C LEU A 53 1.31 6.93 3.62
N PHE A 54 0.18 7.41 4.12
CA PHE A 54 0.12 8.69 4.83
C PHE A 54 0.94 8.66 6.11
N VAL A 55 0.88 7.57 6.86
CA VAL A 55 1.69 7.40 8.07
C VAL A 55 3.19 7.47 7.74
N ASP A 56 3.60 6.75 6.71
CA ASP A 56 5.00 6.71 6.28
C ASP A 56 5.49 8.09 5.85
N LEU A 57 4.66 8.85 5.16
CA LEU A 57 5.02 10.21 4.76
C LEU A 57 5.20 11.13 5.96
N PHE A 58 4.33 11.01 6.96
CA PHE A 58 4.44 11.81 8.17
C PHE A 58 5.70 11.46 8.95
N GLU A 59 6.02 10.17 9.02
CA GLU A 59 7.23 9.72 9.74
C GLU A 59 8.52 10.05 9.00
N LYS A 60 8.49 9.96 7.66
CA LYS A 60 9.67 10.20 6.81
C LYS A 60 9.35 11.19 5.69
N PRO A 61 9.15 12.46 6.03
CA PRO A 61 8.78 13.46 5.01
C PRO A 61 9.87 13.68 3.95
N VAL A 62 11.09 13.23 4.20
CA VAL A 62 12.17 13.28 3.22
C VAL A 62 11.82 12.53 1.92
N ARG A 63 10.88 11.61 1.97
CA ARG A 63 10.40 10.91 0.76
C ARG A 63 9.80 11.85 -0.27
N LEU A 64 9.39 13.05 0.15
CA LEU A 64 8.86 14.08 -0.74
C LEU A 64 9.95 14.95 -1.38
N GLU A 65 11.21 14.70 -1.08
CA GLU A 65 12.33 15.44 -1.67
C GLU A 65 12.32 15.26 -3.18
N GLY A 66 12.37 16.41 -3.90
CA GLY A 66 12.36 16.41 -5.35
C GLY A 66 11.00 16.19 -6.00
N VAL A 67 9.96 15.98 -5.22
CA VAL A 67 8.61 15.81 -5.76
C VAL A 67 8.08 17.14 -6.25
N ARG A 68 7.60 17.16 -7.50
CA ARG A 68 7.02 18.35 -8.12
C ARG A 68 5.51 18.26 -8.29
N HIS A 69 5.03 17.06 -8.59
CA HIS A 69 3.62 16.78 -8.86
C HIS A 69 3.12 15.79 -7.80
N LEU A 70 2.56 16.35 -6.74
CA LEU A 70 2.17 15.57 -5.57
C LEU A 70 1.13 14.51 -5.88
N GLY A 71 0.07 14.88 -6.61
CA GLY A 71 -0.99 13.93 -6.96
C GLY A 71 -0.48 12.74 -7.76
N ALA A 72 0.35 13.00 -8.77
CA ALA A 72 0.96 11.95 -9.58
C ALA A 72 1.88 11.07 -8.74
N TRP A 73 2.68 11.67 -7.88
CA TRP A 73 3.58 10.94 -7.00
C TRP A 73 2.81 10.02 -6.04
N LEU A 74 1.73 10.53 -5.44
CA LEU A 74 0.90 9.75 -4.54
C LEU A 74 0.24 8.56 -5.26
N CYS A 75 -0.26 8.79 -6.46
CA CYS A 75 -0.86 7.71 -7.26
C CYS A 75 0.16 6.63 -7.58
N MET A 76 1.39 7.02 -7.96
CA MET A 76 2.46 6.05 -8.21
C MET A 76 2.84 5.29 -6.94
N ALA A 77 2.92 5.98 -5.81
CA ALA A 77 3.25 5.34 -4.54
C ALA A 77 2.20 4.30 -4.15
N VAL A 78 0.92 4.63 -4.28
CA VAL A 78 -0.16 3.69 -3.99
C VAL A 78 -0.13 2.52 -4.97
N ARG A 79 0.03 2.81 -6.26
CA ARG A 79 0.12 1.76 -7.28
C ARG A 79 1.24 0.78 -6.97
N ASN A 80 2.42 1.29 -6.66
CA ASN A 80 3.57 0.43 -6.35
C ASN A 80 3.32 -0.42 -5.11
N ARG A 81 2.69 0.13 -4.09
CA ARG A 81 2.34 -0.61 -2.87
C ARG A 81 1.29 -1.69 -3.15
N CYS A 82 0.31 -1.39 -3.98
CA CYS A 82 -0.71 -2.36 -4.36
C CYS A 82 -0.10 -3.50 -5.17
N LEU A 83 0.78 -3.20 -6.13
CA LEU A 83 1.44 -4.22 -6.92
C LEU A 83 2.32 -5.11 -6.05
N ASN A 84 3.04 -4.52 -5.09
CA ASN A 84 3.83 -5.29 -4.14
C ASN A 84 2.95 -6.21 -3.27
N TYR A 85 1.82 -5.70 -2.80
CA TYR A 85 0.86 -6.49 -2.05
C TYR A 85 0.38 -7.70 -2.85
N LEU A 86 0.00 -7.48 -4.11
CA LEU A 86 -0.46 -8.56 -4.99
C LEU A 86 0.64 -9.58 -5.27
N TYR A 87 1.87 -9.13 -5.43
CA TYR A 87 3.01 -10.00 -5.65
C TYR A 87 3.23 -10.92 -4.44
N VAL A 88 3.18 -10.38 -3.24
CA VAL A 88 3.34 -11.15 -2.00
C VAL A 88 2.21 -12.17 -1.86
N GLN A 89 0.96 -11.75 -2.13
CA GLN A 89 -0.20 -12.64 -2.08
C GLN A 89 -0.06 -13.79 -3.09
N ASP A 90 0.41 -13.50 -4.30
CA ASP A 90 0.60 -14.52 -5.32
C ASP A 90 1.63 -15.56 -4.88
N ILE A 91 2.72 -15.13 -4.28
CA ILE A 91 3.74 -16.04 -3.74
C ILE A 91 3.16 -16.93 -2.64
N GLU A 92 2.40 -16.35 -1.72
CA GLU A 92 1.77 -17.11 -0.65
C GLU A 92 0.75 -18.13 -1.17
N ASP A 93 -0.06 -17.72 -2.14
CA ASP A 93 -1.05 -18.60 -2.76
C ASP A 93 -0.36 -19.77 -3.47
N LYS A 94 0.69 -19.52 -4.21
CA LYS A 94 1.47 -20.56 -4.88
C LYS A 94 2.09 -21.53 -3.89
N ARG A 95 2.64 -21.00 -2.81
CA ARG A 95 3.22 -21.84 -1.75
C ARG A 95 2.16 -22.73 -1.12
N LYS A 96 0.98 -22.19 -0.86
CA LYS A 96 -0.15 -22.94 -0.32
C LYS A 96 -0.61 -24.03 -1.27
N MET A 97 -0.70 -23.72 -2.57
CA MET A 97 -1.06 -24.67 -3.60
C MET A 97 -0.07 -25.84 -3.65
N LEU A 98 1.23 -25.53 -3.65
CA LEU A 98 2.27 -26.57 -3.65
C LEU A 98 2.18 -27.46 -2.43
N TYR A 99 1.90 -26.88 -1.27
CA TYR A 99 1.72 -27.65 -0.05
C TYR A 99 0.53 -28.61 -0.15
N LEU A 100 -0.59 -28.14 -0.67
CA LEU A 100 -1.79 -28.95 -0.84
C LEU A 100 -1.59 -30.05 -1.88
N GLU A 101 -0.87 -29.78 -2.96
CA GLU A 101 -0.52 -30.80 -3.95
C GLU A 101 0.36 -31.88 -3.35
N ALA A 102 1.35 -31.48 -2.54
CA ALA A 102 2.23 -32.43 -1.88
C ALA A 102 1.47 -33.36 -0.93
N ILE A 103 0.47 -32.83 -0.22
CA ILE A 103 -0.40 -33.62 0.65
C ILE A 103 -1.24 -34.62 -0.16
N ASN A 104 -1.77 -34.21 -1.30
CA ASN A 104 -2.64 -35.05 -2.14
C ASN A 104 -1.86 -36.13 -2.87
N GLU A 105 -0.64 -35.85 -3.32
CA GLU A 105 0.17 -36.79 -4.10
C GLU A 105 0.86 -37.84 -3.25
N ALA A 106 1.28 -37.47 -2.06
CA ALA A 106 1.94 -38.38 -1.14
C ALA A 106 0.91 -38.89 -0.16
N ASP A 107 1.04 -40.17 0.23
CA ASP A 107 0.39 -40.63 1.45
C ASP A 107 0.96 -39.75 2.55
N ALA A 108 0.17 -38.76 2.98
CA ALA A 108 0.63 -37.78 3.94
C ALA A 108 1.21 -38.48 5.16
N PRO A 109 2.42 -38.11 5.60
CA PRO A 109 2.98 -38.69 6.82
C PRO A 109 2.02 -38.48 8.00
N GLU A 110 1.95 -39.43 8.89
CA GLU A 110 1.06 -39.34 10.06
C GLU A 110 1.25 -38.04 10.85
N TRP A 111 2.50 -37.60 10.98
CA TRP A 111 2.79 -36.37 11.73
C TRP A 111 2.22 -35.13 11.05
N LEU A 112 2.11 -35.13 9.72
CA LEU A 112 1.52 -34.01 8.99
C LEU A 112 0.01 -33.96 9.19
N ALA A 113 -0.64 -35.12 9.19
CA ALA A 113 -2.06 -35.22 9.45
C ALA A 113 -2.38 -34.77 10.88
N ASP A 114 -1.54 -35.12 11.84
CA ASP A 114 -1.69 -34.72 13.25
C ASP A 114 -1.56 -33.20 13.42
N GLU A 115 -0.68 -32.55 12.67
CA GLU A 115 -0.51 -31.11 12.73
C GLU A 115 -1.70 -30.37 12.17
N GLU A 116 -2.41 -30.93 11.23
CA GLU A 116 -3.60 -30.34 10.63
C GLU A 116 -4.82 -30.40 11.54
N LEU A 117 -4.81 -31.28 12.48
CA LEU A 117 -5.86 -31.43 13.45
C LEU A 117 -5.61 -30.56 14.68
#